data_bed2c190300124431bc71536260a3406
#
_entry.id   bed2c190300124431bc71536260a3406
#
_cell.length_a   1.000
_cell.length_b   1.000
_cell.length_c   1.000
_cell.angle_alpha   90.00
_cell.angle_beta   90.00
_cell.angle_gamma   90.00
#
_symmetry.space_group_name_H-M   'P 1'
#
loop_
_entity.id
_entity.type
_entity.pdbx_description
1 polymer ?
#
loop_
_entity_poly.entity_id
_entity_poly.type
_entity_poly.pdbx_seq_one_letter_code
_entity_poly.pdbx_strand_id
1 'polypeptide(L)'
;MQAKLYAEKLKIQYTYATNGHEIYEIDMASGTEQKIERFPTPEELWHRVHTDENNWREKFLAVPFESVGGTRGARYYQEIAVRNVMNSVAQEKNKILLTLATGTGKTFIAFQIAWKLFQSRWNLKRDGMRQPRILFLADRNILADQAYNSFSAFPEDALVRISPADIKKK
;
A
#
# COMPACT_ATOMS: atom_id res chain seq x y z
N MET A 1 -3.75 -22.13 27.37
CA MET A 1 -4.63 -22.44 26.23
C MET A 1 -5.56 -21.33 25.81
N GLN A 2 -5.96 -20.43 26.71
CA GLN A 2 -6.81 -19.27 26.35
C GLN A 2 -6.18 -18.35 25.31
N ALA A 3 -4.87 -18.09 25.39
CA ALA A 3 -4.15 -17.23 24.43
C ALA A 3 -4.29 -17.72 22.98
N LYS A 4 -4.20 -19.02 22.73
CA LYS A 4 -4.38 -19.60 21.39
C LYS A 4 -5.79 -19.38 20.84
N LEU A 5 -6.81 -19.57 21.66
CA LEU A 5 -8.22 -19.36 21.26
C LEU A 5 -8.49 -17.90 20.87
N TYR A 6 -7.89 -16.95 21.60
CA TYR A 6 -8.00 -15.53 21.24
C TYR A 6 -7.24 -15.22 19.95
N ALA A 7 -6.04 -15.78 19.78
CA ALA A 7 -5.24 -15.60 18.57
C ALA A 7 -5.95 -16.10 17.32
N GLU A 8 -6.60 -17.28 17.39
CA GLU A 8 -7.41 -17.83 16.31
C GLU A 8 -8.59 -16.93 15.94
N LYS A 9 -9.33 -16.45 16.95
CA LYS A 9 -10.48 -15.56 16.74
C LYS A 9 -10.07 -14.23 16.12
N LEU A 10 -8.92 -13.68 16.55
CA LEU A 10 -8.40 -12.40 16.09
C LEU A 10 -7.53 -12.55 14.81
N LYS A 11 -7.25 -13.78 14.38
CA LYS A 11 -6.37 -14.09 13.23
C LYS A 11 -5.01 -13.42 13.32
N ILE A 12 -4.39 -13.48 14.53
CA ILE A 12 -3.06 -12.95 14.78
C ILE A 12 -2.04 -14.08 14.82
N GLN A 13 -0.83 -13.82 14.29
CA GLN A 13 0.23 -14.83 14.20
C GLN A 13 0.92 -15.06 15.54
N TYR A 14 1.25 -14.00 16.27
CA TYR A 14 1.94 -14.12 17.56
C TYR A 14 0.98 -13.81 18.71
N THR A 15 0.98 -14.67 19.73
CA THR A 15 0.25 -14.43 20.97
C THR A 15 1.12 -14.78 22.17
N TYR A 16 0.78 -14.22 23.31
CA TYR A 16 1.60 -14.32 24.52
C TYR A 16 0.74 -14.80 25.69
N ALA A 17 1.37 -15.63 26.53
CA ALA A 17 0.83 -16.01 27.81
C ALA A 17 1.84 -15.65 28.91
N THR A 18 1.37 -15.11 30.02
CA THR A 18 2.24 -14.78 31.17
C THR A 18 1.53 -15.06 32.48
N ASN A 19 2.31 -15.43 33.49
CA ASN A 19 1.90 -15.58 34.89
C ASN A 19 2.47 -14.46 35.79
N GLY A 20 3.04 -13.42 35.19
CA GLY A 20 3.70 -12.31 35.87
C GLY A 20 5.18 -12.54 36.19
N HIS A 21 5.68 -13.76 36.10
CA HIS A 21 7.09 -14.14 36.31
C HIS A 21 7.77 -14.60 35.02
N GLU A 22 7.00 -15.22 34.15
CA GLU A 22 7.48 -15.78 32.89
C GLU A 22 6.57 -15.35 31.75
N ILE A 23 7.14 -15.23 30.56
CA ILE A 23 6.43 -14.89 29.33
C ILE A 23 6.67 -16.02 28.34
N TYR A 24 5.58 -16.55 27.79
CA TYR A 24 5.60 -17.53 26.71
C TYR A 24 5.06 -16.90 25.45
N GLU A 25 5.86 -16.93 24.41
CA GLU A 25 5.47 -16.56 23.06
C GLU A 25 4.96 -17.79 22.32
N ILE A 26 3.87 -17.65 21.59
CA ILE A 26 3.27 -18.70 20.78
C ILE A 26 3.15 -18.17 19.35
N ASP A 27 3.85 -18.80 18.41
CA ASP A 27 3.69 -18.56 16.98
C ASP A 27 2.59 -19.49 16.45
N MET A 28 1.48 -18.91 16.06
CA MET A 28 0.31 -19.64 15.56
C MET A 28 0.53 -20.23 14.16
N ALA A 29 1.49 -19.72 13.39
CA ALA A 29 1.79 -20.23 12.06
C ALA A 29 2.64 -21.50 12.11
N SER A 30 3.67 -21.53 12.95
CA SER A 30 4.56 -22.70 13.13
C SER A 30 4.09 -23.65 14.24
N GLY A 31 3.23 -23.17 15.15
CA GLY A 31 2.84 -23.89 16.36
C GLY A 31 3.92 -23.90 17.44
N THR A 32 5.02 -23.16 17.27
CA THR A 32 6.12 -23.13 18.23
C THR A 32 5.75 -22.34 19.47
N GLU A 33 6.12 -22.88 20.62
CA GLU A 33 5.97 -22.22 21.93
C GLU A 33 7.35 -22.07 22.55
N GLN A 34 7.68 -20.84 22.98
CA GLN A 34 8.97 -20.57 23.60
C GLN A 34 8.87 -19.58 24.73
N LYS A 35 9.72 -19.76 25.75
CA LYS A 35 9.87 -18.79 26.83
C LYS A 35 10.74 -17.64 26.34
N ILE A 36 10.32 -16.41 26.60
CA ILE A 36 11.04 -15.19 26.26
C ILE A 36 11.27 -14.34 27.51
N GLU A 37 12.31 -13.52 27.49
CA GLU A 37 12.67 -12.66 28.61
C GLU A 37 11.85 -11.37 28.68
N ARG A 38 11.44 -10.85 27.52
CA ARG A 38 10.64 -9.63 27.39
C ARG A 38 9.67 -9.72 26.22
N PHE A 39 8.62 -8.93 26.27
CA PHE A 39 7.78 -8.73 25.08
C PHE A 39 8.59 -8.06 23.98
N PRO A 40 8.44 -8.50 22.72
CA PRO A 40 9.04 -7.80 21.59
C PRO A 40 8.44 -6.41 21.42
N THR A 41 9.23 -5.47 20.91
CA THR A 41 8.72 -4.15 20.54
C THR A 41 7.78 -4.25 19.33
N PRO A 42 6.92 -3.23 19.10
CA PRO A 42 6.08 -3.20 17.91
C PRO A 42 6.88 -3.35 16.60
N GLU A 43 8.08 -2.76 16.52
CA GLU A 43 8.99 -2.87 15.37
C GLU A 43 9.52 -4.29 15.21
N GLU A 44 9.94 -4.93 16.30
CA GLU A 44 10.42 -6.32 16.28
C GLU A 44 9.31 -7.29 15.84
N LEU A 45 8.09 -7.12 16.37
CA LEU A 45 6.92 -7.90 15.95
C LEU A 45 6.58 -7.65 14.49
N TRP A 46 6.64 -6.39 14.10
CA TRP A 46 6.41 -6.02 12.71
C TRP A 46 7.38 -6.73 11.77
N HIS A 47 8.68 -6.68 12.08
CA HIS A 47 9.69 -7.38 11.29
C HIS A 47 9.45 -8.89 11.25
N ARG A 48 9.07 -9.52 12.35
CA ARG A 48 8.80 -10.96 12.40
C ARG A 48 7.59 -11.39 11.58
N VAL A 49 6.50 -10.63 11.63
CA VAL A 49 5.27 -10.90 10.86
C VAL A 49 5.48 -10.63 9.37
N HIS A 50 6.41 -9.73 9.04
CA HIS A 50 6.68 -9.29 7.67
C HIS A 50 8.10 -9.66 7.22
N THR A 51 8.67 -10.74 7.76
CA THR A 51 10.08 -11.17 7.56
C THR A 51 10.38 -11.58 6.13
N ASP A 52 9.41 -11.78 5.29
CA ASP A 52 9.69 -11.94 3.87
C ASP A 52 9.89 -10.57 3.23
N GLU A 53 11.16 -10.17 3.10
CA GLU A 53 11.76 -9.32 2.04
C GLU A 53 10.83 -8.32 1.33
N ASN A 54 9.77 -7.83 1.99
CA ASN A 54 8.88 -6.89 1.34
C ASN A 54 9.40 -5.46 1.49
N ASN A 55 10.63 -5.26 0.99
CA ASN A 55 11.30 -3.99 0.76
C ASN A 55 10.40 -2.95 0.02
N TRP A 56 9.29 -3.40 -0.56
CA TRP A 56 8.36 -2.52 -1.28
C TRP A 56 7.58 -1.60 -0.37
N ARG A 57 7.21 -2.04 0.82
CA ARG A 57 6.55 -1.15 1.78
C ARG A 57 7.44 0.01 2.17
N GLU A 58 8.70 -0.26 2.50
CA GLU A 58 9.67 0.77 2.85
C GLU A 58 9.94 1.70 1.66
N LYS A 59 10.12 1.15 0.46
CA LYS A 59 10.24 1.93 -0.76
C LYS A 59 9.03 2.84 -1.01
N PHE A 60 7.82 2.35 -0.77
CA PHE A 60 6.61 3.18 -0.91
C PHE A 60 6.52 4.27 0.16
N LEU A 61 6.95 3.99 1.39
CA LEU A 61 6.98 4.98 2.47
C LEU A 61 8.04 6.06 2.23
N ALA A 62 9.18 5.68 1.65
CA ALA A 62 10.26 6.61 1.32
C ALA A 62 9.87 7.63 0.22
N VAL A 63 8.88 7.32 -0.62
CA VAL A 63 8.38 8.28 -1.62
C VAL A 63 7.43 9.27 -0.93
N PRO A 64 7.74 10.58 -0.89
CA PRO A 64 6.85 11.58 -0.31
C PRO A 64 5.58 11.73 -1.14
N PHE A 65 4.55 12.31 -0.53
CA PHE A 65 3.37 12.76 -1.27
C PHE A 65 3.77 13.91 -2.19
N GLU A 66 3.30 13.85 -3.44
CA GLU A 66 3.52 14.96 -4.37
C GLU A 66 2.49 16.06 -4.12
N SER A 67 2.98 17.29 -3.95
CA SER A 67 2.16 18.49 -3.79
C SER A 67 1.99 19.17 -5.14
N VAL A 68 1.10 18.66 -5.98
CA VAL A 68 0.80 19.28 -7.28
C VAL A 68 0.28 20.70 -7.07
N GLY A 69 1.05 21.68 -7.53
CA GLY A 69 0.69 23.09 -7.44
C GLY A 69 0.91 23.77 -6.07
N GLY A 70 1.62 23.13 -5.15
CA GLY A 70 2.21 23.79 -3.96
C GLY A 70 1.28 24.21 -2.85
N THR A 71 -0.01 23.88 -2.85
CA THR A 71 -0.97 24.58 -2.00
C THR A 71 -1.75 23.73 -0.99
N ARG A 72 -1.81 22.42 -1.09
CA ARG A 72 -2.55 21.61 -0.11
C ARG A 72 -1.89 20.26 0.12
N GLY A 73 -1.44 20.03 1.34
CA GLY A 73 -1.07 18.70 1.81
C GLY A 73 -2.26 17.72 1.72
N ALA A 74 -1.95 16.43 1.66
CA ALA A 74 -2.96 15.39 1.71
C ALA A 74 -3.80 15.51 3.00
N ARG A 75 -5.09 15.29 2.91
CA ARG A 75 -5.94 15.18 4.09
C ARG A 75 -5.69 13.84 4.76
N TYR A 76 -5.85 13.76 6.08
CA TYR A 76 -5.56 12.56 6.88
C TYR A 76 -6.17 11.27 6.31
N TYR A 77 -7.43 11.30 5.86
CA TYR A 77 -8.10 10.14 5.28
C TYR A 77 -7.56 9.75 3.90
N GLN A 78 -7.04 10.70 3.13
CA GLN A 78 -6.36 10.45 1.86
C GLN A 78 -5.03 9.75 2.09
N GLU A 79 -4.27 10.17 3.10
CA GLU A 79 -3.04 9.50 3.51
C GLU A 79 -3.30 8.07 3.96
N ILE A 80 -4.34 7.85 4.78
CA ILE A 80 -4.76 6.51 5.21
C ILE A 80 -5.13 5.65 4.00
N ALA A 81 -5.93 6.18 3.06
CA ALA A 81 -6.35 5.44 1.87
C ALA A 81 -5.13 5.04 1.02
N VAL A 82 -4.24 5.98 0.71
CA VAL A 82 -3.02 5.71 -0.07
C VAL A 82 -2.15 4.68 0.64
N ARG A 83 -1.90 4.85 1.94
CA ARG A 83 -1.08 3.91 2.73
C ARG A 83 -1.67 2.50 2.72
N ASN A 84 -2.98 2.35 2.89
CA ASN A 84 -3.65 1.06 2.86
C ASN A 84 -3.54 0.37 1.49
N VAL A 85 -3.64 1.14 0.41
CA VAL A 85 -3.41 0.61 -0.94
C VAL A 85 -1.96 0.18 -1.12
N MET A 86 -0.99 1.01 -0.74
CA MET A 86 0.43 0.67 -0.87
C MET A 86 0.79 -0.58 -0.05
N ASN A 87 0.26 -0.71 1.17
CA ASN A 87 0.42 -1.92 1.97
C ASN A 87 -0.20 -3.16 1.29
N SER A 88 -1.37 -3.01 0.69
CA SER A 88 -2.03 -4.11 -0.05
C SER A 88 -1.23 -4.52 -1.28
N VAL A 89 -0.66 -3.56 -2.02
CA VAL A 89 0.24 -3.83 -3.16
C VAL A 89 1.52 -4.52 -2.68
N ALA A 90 2.09 -4.06 -1.58
CA ALA A 90 3.25 -4.70 -0.97
C ALA A 90 2.95 -6.15 -0.55
N GLN A 91 1.75 -6.44 -0.08
CA GLN A 91 1.26 -7.79 0.27
C GLN A 91 0.78 -8.62 -0.93
N GLU A 92 1.09 -8.20 -2.15
CA GLU A 92 0.77 -8.93 -3.37
C GLU A 92 -0.73 -9.08 -3.68
N LYS A 93 -1.58 -8.25 -3.10
CA LYS A 93 -3.02 -8.28 -3.41
C LYS A 93 -3.26 -7.80 -4.84
N ASN A 94 -3.93 -8.63 -5.62
CA ASN A 94 -4.19 -8.37 -7.03
C ASN A 94 -5.42 -7.47 -7.28
N LYS A 95 -6.27 -7.30 -6.26
CA LYS A 95 -7.50 -6.50 -6.34
C LYS A 95 -7.67 -5.70 -5.07
N ILE A 96 -7.91 -4.40 -5.24
CA ILE A 96 -8.11 -3.47 -4.13
C ILE A 96 -9.33 -2.62 -4.46
N LEU A 97 -10.27 -2.54 -3.53
CA LEU A 97 -11.45 -1.69 -3.64
C LEU A 97 -11.35 -0.54 -2.63
N LEU A 98 -11.46 0.70 -3.12
CA LEU A 98 -11.60 1.89 -2.31
C LEU A 98 -13.01 2.47 -2.48
N THR A 99 -13.76 2.54 -1.39
CA THR A 99 -15.07 3.19 -1.36
C THR A 99 -14.93 4.57 -0.73
N LEU A 100 -15.22 5.61 -1.51
CA LEU A 100 -15.04 7.01 -1.10
C LEU A 100 -16.23 7.84 -1.56
N ALA A 101 -16.71 8.73 -0.71
CA ALA A 101 -17.79 9.66 -1.04
C ALA A 101 -17.39 10.62 -2.19
N THR A 102 -18.36 11.24 -2.82
CA THR A 102 -18.14 12.31 -3.80
C THR A 102 -17.42 13.49 -3.15
N GLY A 103 -16.51 14.15 -3.88
CA GLY A 103 -15.77 15.30 -3.35
C GLY A 103 -14.60 14.99 -2.41
N THR A 104 -14.32 13.73 -2.10
CA THR A 104 -13.21 13.34 -1.22
C THR A 104 -11.81 13.37 -1.88
N GLY A 105 -11.74 13.71 -3.18
CA GLY A 105 -10.48 13.77 -3.91
C GLY A 105 -10.02 12.40 -4.42
N LYS A 106 -10.92 11.59 -4.97
CA LYS A 106 -10.58 10.28 -5.56
C LYS A 106 -9.45 10.36 -6.58
N THR A 107 -9.48 11.36 -7.46
CA THR A 107 -8.44 11.60 -8.48
C THR A 107 -7.09 11.89 -7.82
N PHE A 108 -7.06 12.68 -6.74
CA PHE A 108 -5.85 12.94 -5.97
C PHE A 108 -5.29 11.65 -5.36
N ILE A 109 -6.15 10.82 -4.76
CA ILE A 109 -5.73 9.53 -4.18
C ILE A 109 -5.16 8.61 -5.28
N ALA A 110 -5.85 8.50 -6.43
CA ALA A 110 -5.37 7.71 -7.56
C ALA A 110 -4.03 8.22 -8.12
N PHE A 111 -3.87 9.56 -8.20
CA PHE A 111 -2.61 10.20 -8.57
C PHE A 111 -1.50 9.83 -7.59
N GLN A 112 -1.71 9.95 -6.28
CA GLN A 112 -0.70 9.64 -5.27
C GLN A 112 -0.29 8.16 -5.27
N ILE A 113 -1.25 7.26 -5.53
CA ILE A 113 -0.96 5.83 -5.70
C ILE A 113 -0.05 5.63 -6.91
N ALA A 114 -0.43 6.20 -8.07
CA ALA A 114 0.37 6.11 -9.29
C ALA A 114 1.77 6.72 -9.10
N TRP A 115 1.85 7.87 -8.42
CA TRP A 115 3.11 8.55 -8.11
C TRP A 115 4.05 7.67 -7.29
N LYS A 116 3.56 7.10 -6.20
CA LYS A 116 4.37 6.22 -5.34
C LYS A 116 4.84 4.97 -6.07
N LEU A 117 4.00 4.35 -6.88
CA LEU A 117 4.37 3.19 -7.71
C LEU A 117 5.43 3.57 -8.75
N PHE A 118 5.29 4.72 -9.39
CA PHE A 118 6.20 5.19 -10.43
C PHE A 118 7.57 5.55 -9.84
N GLN A 119 7.60 6.36 -8.80
CA GLN A 119 8.85 6.81 -8.17
C GLN A 119 9.62 5.65 -7.50
N SER A 120 8.92 4.70 -6.92
CA SER A 120 9.55 3.50 -6.36
C SER A 120 10.01 2.50 -7.42
N ARG A 121 9.67 2.72 -8.71
CA ARG A 121 9.90 1.77 -9.82
C ARG A 121 9.26 0.40 -9.57
N TRP A 122 8.13 0.38 -8.87
CA TRP A 122 7.40 -0.87 -8.69
C TRP A 122 6.84 -1.35 -10.03
N ASN A 123 7.06 -2.60 -10.35
CA ASN A 123 6.51 -3.25 -11.54
C ASN A 123 6.08 -4.68 -11.21
N LEU A 124 5.35 -5.33 -12.10
CA LEU A 124 4.83 -6.69 -11.86
C LEU A 124 5.92 -7.75 -11.65
N LYS A 125 7.15 -7.51 -12.12
CA LYS A 125 8.30 -8.38 -11.87
C LYS A 125 8.97 -8.10 -10.52
N ARG A 126 8.64 -6.96 -9.90
CA ARG A 126 9.21 -6.50 -8.62
C ARG A 126 10.73 -6.38 -8.58
N ASP A 127 11.33 -6.19 -9.74
CA ASP A 127 12.79 -6.05 -9.90
C ASP A 127 13.30 -4.62 -9.68
N GLY A 128 12.40 -3.62 -9.64
CA GLY A 128 12.77 -2.21 -9.49
C GLY A 128 13.53 -1.62 -10.68
N MET A 129 13.66 -2.36 -11.77
CA MET A 129 14.49 -1.97 -12.92
C MET A 129 13.85 -0.90 -13.80
N ARG A 130 12.52 -0.82 -13.80
CA ARG A 130 11.78 0.13 -14.63
C ARG A 130 10.51 0.62 -13.97
N GLN A 131 10.03 1.78 -14.39
CA GLN A 131 8.74 2.29 -13.96
C GLN A 131 7.59 1.39 -14.42
N PRO A 132 6.48 1.36 -13.64
CA PRO A 132 5.29 0.63 -14.01
C PRO A 132 4.58 1.24 -15.24
N ARG A 133 3.84 0.41 -15.95
CA ARG A 133 2.80 0.88 -16.85
C ARG A 133 1.49 0.92 -16.07
N ILE A 134 0.90 2.10 -15.98
CA ILE A 134 -0.33 2.33 -15.22
C ILE A 134 -1.41 2.76 -16.20
N LEU A 135 -2.56 2.07 -16.20
CA LEU A 135 -3.72 2.45 -16.98
C LEU A 135 -4.74 3.10 -16.03
N PHE A 136 -5.06 4.37 -16.29
CA PHE A 136 -6.13 5.10 -15.62
C PHE A 136 -7.37 5.10 -16.53
N LEU A 137 -8.50 4.61 -16.00
CA LEU A 137 -9.77 4.58 -16.69
C LEU A 137 -10.77 5.49 -15.98
N ALA A 138 -11.47 6.30 -16.76
CA ALA A 138 -12.58 7.13 -16.30
C ALA A 138 -13.78 6.95 -17.23
N ASP A 139 -14.99 7.02 -16.67
CA ASP A 139 -16.24 6.80 -17.40
C ASP A 139 -16.66 8.00 -18.26
N ARG A 140 -16.10 9.19 -17.98
CA ARG A 140 -16.41 10.45 -18.68
C ARG A 140 -15.15 11.16 -19.14
N ASN A 141 -15.21 11.72 -20.36
CA ASN A 141 -14.09 12.48 -20.94
C ASN A 141 -13.62 13.64 -20.04
N ILE A 142 -14.57 14.38 -19.44
CA ILE A 142 -14.24 15.50 -18.52
C ILE A 142 -13.40 15.01 -17.33
N LEU A 143 -13.72 13.83 -16.78
CA LEU A 143 -12.95 13.25 -15.67
C LEU A 143 -11.57 12.77 -16.15
N ALA A 144 -11.48 12.27 -17.37
CA ALA A 144 -10.18 11.90 -17.97
C ALA A 144 -9.30 13.13 -18.20
N ASP A 145 -9.87 14.26 -18.65
CA ASP A 145 -9.14 15.52 -18.83
C ASP A 145 -8.67 16.10 -17.50
N GLN A 146 -9.52 16.11 -16.48
CA GLN A 146 -9.16 16.55 -15.14
C GLN A 146 -8.07 15.66 -14.52
N ALA A 147 -8.15 14.34 -14.73
CA ALA A 147 -7.13 13.42 -14.30
C ALA A 147 -5.80 13.68 -15.03
N TYR A 148 -5.81 13.84 -16.35
CA TYR A 148 -4.63 14.14 -17.13
C TYR A 148 -3.90 15.39 -16.62
N ASN A 149 -4.65 16.47 -16.35
CA ASN A 149 -4.09 17.69 -15.76
C ASN A 149 -3.53 17.45 -14.34
N SER A 150 -4.20 16.62 -13.55
CA SER A 150 -3.73 16.27 -12.19
C SER A 150 -2.44 15.43 -12.22
N PHE A 151 -2.18 14.72 -13.31
CA PHE A 151 -0.99 13.92 -13.50
C PHE A 151 0.18 14.71 -14.14
N SER A 152 0.08 16.02 -14.29
CA SER A 152 1.11 16.88 -14.89
C SER A 152 2.45 16.90 -14.14
N ALA A 153 2.51 16.40 -12.91
CA ALA A 153 3.78 16.21 -12.18
C ALA A 153 4.66 15.06 -12.71
N PHE A 154 4.08 14.18 -13.52
CA PHE A 154 4.86 13.16 -14.22
C PHE A 154 5.58 13.77 -15.41
N PRO A 155 6.75 13.20 -15.83
CA PRO A 155 7.40 13.60 -17.06
C PRO A 155 6.45 13.51 -18.27
N GLU A 156 6.54 14.46 -19.20
CA GLU A 156 5.66 14.50 -20.38
C GLU A 156 5.71 13.22 -21.22
N ASP A 157 6.87 12.61 -21.34
CA ASP A 157 7.09 11.35 -22.05
C ASP A 157 6.52 10.13 -21.33
N ALA A 158 6.20 10.26 -20.03
CA ALA A 158 5.56 9.21 -19.23
C ALA A 158 4.03 9.22 -19.31
N LEU A 159 3.41 10.29 -19.85
CA LEU A 159 1.96 10.47 -19.94
C LEU A 159 1.47 10.27 -21.37
N VAL A 160 0.58 9.32 -21.58
CA VAL A 160 -0.07 9.10 -22.87
C VAL A 160 -1.58 9.12 -22.69
N ARG A 161 -2.25 10.01 -23.41
CA ARG A 161 -3.71 9.99 -23.52
C ARG A 161 -4.10 9.06 -24.66
N ILE A 162 -4.86 8.02 -24.35
CA ILE A 162 -5.39 7.09 -25.36
C ILE A 162 -6.80 7.53 -25.74
N SER A 163 -7.00 7.88 -27.00
CA SER A 163 -8.31 8.20 -27.56
C SER A 163 -8.96 6.96 -28.20
N PRO A 164 -10.30 6.94 -28.37
CA PRO A 164 -10.97 5.85 -29.10
C PRO A 164 -10.43 5.65 -30.54
N ALA A 165 -9.88 6.68 -31.15
CA ALA A 165 -9.28 6.62 -32.50
C ALA A 165 -7.93 5.88 -32.48
N ASP A 166 -7.20 5.93 -31.37
CA ASP A 166 -5.89 5.25 -31.24
C ASP A 166 -6.07 3.75 -31.04
N ILE A 167 -7.19 3.33 -30.47
CA ILE A 167 -7.52 1.90 -30.25
C ILE A 167 -7.89 1.21 -31.56
N LYS A 168 -8.47 1.94 -32.53
CA LYS A 168 -8.91 1.40 -33.84
C LYS A 168 -7.79 1.23 -34.87
N LYS A 169 -6.58 1.69 -34.58
CA LYS A 169 -5.43 1.64 -35.50
C LYS A 169 -4.58 0.37 -35.38
N LYS A 170 -5.11 -0.69 -34.77
CA LYS A 170 -4.45 -2.01 -34.74
C LYS A 170 -5.16 -2.99 -35.62
#